data_846e7204bc2c80113c0919e37964cb1e
#
_entry.id   846e7204bc2c80113c0919e37964cb1e
#
_cell.length_a   1.000
_cell.length_b   1.000
_cell.length_c   1.000
_cell.angle_alpha   90.00
_cell.angle_beta   90.00
_cell.angle_gamma   90.00
#
_symmetry.space_group_name_H-M   'P 1'
#
loop_
_entity.id
_entity.type
_entity.pdbx_description
1 polymer ?
#
loop_
_entity_poly.entity_id
_entity_poly.type
_entity_poly.pdbx_seq_one_letter_code
_entity_poly.pdbx_strand_id
1 'polypeptide(L)'
;ARHYQWYPFMNMGHYHLAKVDNSRISKEFIRNMRTGIERTYEKAVESPFLHGIPYIWCSNNLTTAMLTQCRLYRETTGDDTYAEMEASLRDWLFGCNPWGTSMIVELPLYGDYPSQPHSSLLNAGVGNTTGGLVDGPVYRTIFESLRGVNMTGIPGTPGQDYERFQPDLMVYHDAIHDYSTNEPTMDGTACLTYYLSAMQKDGMKQAGIPNDKNVYVDGGIIRTDPSKKQITLVFTAADKADGADAIISTLKKHGIKGGFFFTGEFYELYPDVVKRLLDEGHFVGSHSYGHLLYMPWEDRDSLLVTREEFENDMMKSYETLRKAGIEYKDAPVYIPPYEYYNKKISAWAKNMGIQVINYTPGTMSNADYTTPDMGQKYRSSKLIYDKIMEVEKKEGLNGHLMLIHFGTDDRRTDKFYNGYLDKMIKTLKRKGYTFVPVREAVGI
;
A
#
# COMPACT_ATOMS: atom_id res chain seq x y z
N ALA A 1 36.75 -7.28 6.01
CA ALA A 1 36.12 -5.97 6.00
C ALA A 1 35.60 -5.53 4.62
N ARG A 2 36.23 -5.95 3.52
CA ARG A 2 35.76 -5.57 2.15
C ARG A 2 34.39 -6.11 1.83
N HIS A 3 33.98 -7.25 2.35
CA HIS A 3 32.65 -7.83 2.11
C HIS A 3 31.50 -6.96 2.62
N TYR A 4 31.73 -6.22 3.69
CA TYR A 4 30.68 -5.37 4.30
C TYR A 4 30.36 -4.12 3.49
N GLN A 5 31.15 -3.82 2.46
CA GLN A 5 30.87 -2.69 1.55
C GLN A 5 30.04 -3.10 0.32
N TRP A 6 30.04 -4.37 -0.07
CA TRP A 6 29.62 -4.78 -1.40
C TRP A 6 28.29 -5.54 -1.45
N TYR A 7 28.01 -6.43 -0.47
CA TYR A 7 26.86 -7.31 -0.53
C TYR A 7 26.25 -7.52 0.87
N PRO A 8 25.16 -6.81 1.24
CA PRO A 8 24.58 -6.95 2.58
C PRO A 8 24.02 -8.35 2.82
N PHE A 9 23.50 -9.05 1.83
CA PHE A 9 22.99 -10.41 2.00
C PHE A 9 24.10 -11.41 2.40
N MET A 10 25.35 -11.16 2.07
CA MET A 10 26.50 -11.96 2.56
C MET A 10 26.74 -11.75 4.05
N ASN A 11 26.24 -10.65 4.61
CA ASN A 11 26.42 -10.28 6.01
C ASN A 11 25.22 -10.60 6.89
N MET A 12 24.13 -11.11 6.32
CA MET A 12 22.93 -11.46 7.10
C MET A 12 23.21 -12.53 8.16
N GLY A 13 24.08 -13.50 7.87
CA GLY A 13 24.56 -14.46 8.87
C GLY A 13 25.30 -13.80 10.03
N HIS A 14 26.18 -12.85 9.74
CA HIS A 14 26.89 -12.06 10.75
C HIS A 14 25.95 -11.19 11.58
N TYR A 15 24.99 -10.55 10.94
CA TYR A 15 23.96 -9.77 11.60
C TYR A 15 23.15 -10.60 12.59
N HIS A 16 22.71 -11.80 12.19
CA HIS A 16 21.96 -12.70 13.08
C HIS A 16 22.84 -13.21 14.22
N LEU A 17 24.09 -13.58 13.96
CA LEU A 17 25.02 -13.99 15.00
C LEU A 17 25.30 -12.87 16.01
N ALA A 18 25.45 -11.63 15.55
CA ALA A 18 25.66 -10.47 16.42
C ALA A 18 24.47 -10.21 17.38
N LYS A 19 23.28 -10.70 17.05
CA LYS A 19 22.08 -10.57 17.89
C LYS A 19 21.88 -11.72 18.89
N VAL A 20 22.53 -12.86 18.69
CA VAL A 20 22.29 -14.06 19.51
C VAL A 20 22.96 -13.95 20.88
N ASP A 21 24.16 -13.40 20.96
CA ASP A 21 24.92 -13.31 22.18
C ASP A 21 25.79 -12.05 22.23
N ASN A 22 26.44 -11.84 23.36
CA ASN A 22 27.40 -10.75 23.55
C ASN A 22 28.87 -11.27 23.58
N SER A 23 29.14 -12.33 22.82
CA SER A 23 30.43 -12.98 22.76
C SER A 23 31.51 -12.08 22.12
N ARG A 24 32.76 -12.49 22.26
CA ARG A 24 33.89 -11.86 21.57
C ARG A 24 33.68 -11.86 20.04
N ILE A 25 33.10 -12.94 19.50
CA ILE A 25 32.84 -13.11 18.05
C ILE A 25 31.81 -12.11 17.59
N SER A 26 30.69 -11.98 18.32
CA SER A 26 29.63 -11.01 17.99
C SER A 26 30.15 -9.57 18.01
N LYS A 27 30.96 -9.21 19.00
CA LYS A 27 31.61 -7.88 19.06
C LYS A 27 32.54 -7.64 17.89
N GLU A 28 33.24 -8.67 17.43
CA GLU A 28 34.13 -8.58 16.27
C GLU A 28 33.32 -8.38 14.96
N PHE A 29 32.19 -9.03 14.79
CA PHE A 29 31.30 -8.79 13.64
C PHE A 29 30.81 -7.35 13.61
N ILE A 30 30.31 -6.82 14.74
CA ILE A 30 29.86 -5.43 14.85
C ILE A 30 31.01 -4.47 14.50
N ARG A 31 32.21 -4.69 15.02
CA ARG A 31 33.39 -3.89 14.70
C ARG A 31 33.71 -3.92 13.21
N ASN A 32 33.65 -5.10 12.58
CA ASN A 32 33.90 -5.25 11.15
C ASN A 32 32.84 -4.54 10.29
N MET A 33 31.56 -4.61 10.66
CA MET A 33 30.52 -3.83 10.01
C MET A 33 30.82 -2.34 10.10
N ARG A 34 31.09 -1.83 11.30
CA ARG A 34 31.44 -0.43 11.52
C ARG A 34 32.63 0.00 10.64
N THR A 35 33.72 -0.77 10.62
CA THR A 35 34.93 -0.46 9.82
C THR A 35 34.61 -0.37 8.32
N GLY A 36 33.67 -1.21 7.82
CA GLY A 36 33.23 -1.15 6.43
C GLY A 36 32.43 0.13 6.13
N ILE A 37 31.51 0.49 7.00
CA ILE A 37 30.70 1.72 6.88
C ILE A 37 31.62 2.96 6.99
N GLU A 38 32.48 3.01 7.99
CA GLU A 38 33.38 4.14 8.25
C GLU A 38 34.26 4.48 7.05
N ARG A 39 34.83 3.49 6.38
CA ARG A 39 35.62 3.68 5.15
C ARG A 39 34.81 4.29 3.99
N THR A 40 33.52 4.02 3.93
CA THR A 40 32.65 4.63 2.94
C THR A 40 32.27 6.04 3.36
N TYR A 41 32.00 6.25 4.65
CA TYR A 41 31.68 7.56 5.22
C TYR A 41 32.83 8.56 5.06
N GLU A 42 34.09 8.14 5.29
CA GLU A 42 35.26 8.97 5.04
C GLU A 42 35.36 9.53 3.62
N LYS A 43 34.86 8.79 2.63
CA LYS A 43 34.73 9.26 1.24
C LYS A 43 33.46 10.06 1.00
N ALA A 44 32.39 9.66 1.67
CA ALA A 44 31.09 10.30 1.50
C ALA A 44 31.11 11.78 1.90
N VAL A 45 31.83 12.13 2.95
CA VAL A 45 31.96 13.53 3.43
C VAL A 45 32.63 14.47 2.42
N GLU A 46 33.32 13.93 1.42
CA GLU A 46 33.89 14.70 0.32
C GLU A 46 32.90 14.93 -0.84
N SER A 47 31.75 14.24 -0.82
CA SER A 47 30.71 14.31 -1.84
C SER A 47 29.58 15.26 -1.41
N PRO A 48 29.10 16.15 -2.29
CA PRO A 48 27.97 17.01 -1.98
C PRO A 48 26.66 16.23 -1.73
N PHE A 49 26.60 14.97 -2.17
CA PHE A 49 25.48 14.06 -1.95
C PHE A 49 25.70 13.09 -0.79
N LEU A 50 26.77 13.26 -0.02
CA LEU A 50 27.19 12.30 1.01
C LEU A 50 27.24 10.85 0.47
N HIS A 51 27.68 10.69 -0.79
CA HIS A 51 27.74 9.44 -1.53
C HIS A 51 29.19 8.98 -1.68
N GLY A 52 29.61 8.02 -0.86
CA GLY A 52 30.99 7.49 -0.83
C GLY A 52 31.20 6.20 -1.63
N ILE A 53 30.24 5.84 -2.49
CA ILE A 53 30.30 4.62 -3.30
C ILE A 53 31.09 4.88 -4.59
N PRO A 54 32.00 3.96 -4.98
CA PRO A 54 32.70 4.11 -6.25
C PRO A 54 31.77 3.87 -7.45
N TYR A 55 31.91 4.67 -8.49
CA TYR A 55 31.13 4.58 -9.72
C TYR A 55 31.72 3.52 -10.66
N ILE A 56 31.68 2.28 -10.22
CA ILE A 56 32.05 1.11 -11.02
C ILE A 56 30.78 0.37 -11.46
N TRP A 57 30.93 -0.70 -12.22
CA TRP A 57 29.81 -1.54 -12.61
C TRP A 57 28.87 -1.83 -11.44
N CYS A 58 27.56 -1.69 -11.66
CA CYS A 58 26.53 -1.91 -10.66
C CYS A 58 26.69 -1.00 -9.43
N SER A 59 27.02 0.29 -9.63
CA SER A 59 27.23 1.22 -8.50
C SER A 59 25.98 1.39 -7.62
N ASN A 60 24.77 1.29 -8.18
CA ASN A 60 23.53 1.32 -7.41
C ASN A 60 23.34 0.08 -6.53
N ASN A 61 23.83 -1.10 -6.96
CA ASN A 61 23.85 -2.28 -6.11
C ASN A 61 24.71 -2.07 -4.87
N LEU A 62 25.85 -1.41 -5.05
CA LEU A 62 26.73 -1.05 -3.93
C LEU A 62 26.11 0.02 -3.04
N THR A 63 25.38 0.95 -3.63
CA THR A 63 24.63 1.98 -2.89
C THR A 63 23.57 1.34 -2.01
N THR A 64 22.73 0.45 -2.55
CA THR A 64 21.74 -0.30 -1.76
C THR A 64 22.37 -1.20 -0.72
N ALA A 65 23.52 -1.80 -1.06
CA ALA A 65 24.29 -2.61 -0.13
C ALA A 65 24.72 -1.78 1.09
N MET A 66 25.31 -0.62 0.87
CA MET A 66 25.82 0.23 1.95
C MET A 66 24.70 0.82 2.81
N LEU A 67 23.62 1.33 2.21
CA LEU A 67 22.50 1.85 2.99
C LEU A 67 21.86 0.75 3.87
N THR A 68 21.80 -0.48 3.37
CA THR A 68 21.33 -1.63 4.14
C THR A 68 22.30 -1.98 5.27
N GLN A 69 23.60 -1.90 5.04
CA GLN A 69 24.63 -2.09 6.09
C GLN A 69 24.49 -1.05 7.21
N CYS A 70 24.32 0.21 6.87
CA CYS A 70 24.10 1.28 7.86
C CYS A 70 22.88 0.97 8.73
N ARG A 71 21.79 0.53 8.11
CA ARG A 71 20.58 0.13 8.83
C ARG A 71 20.81 -1.07 9.75
N LEU A 72 21.42 -2.14 9.26
CA LEU A 72 21.68 -3.35 10.06
C LEU A 72 22.62 -3.05 11.24
N TYR A 73 23.59 -2.18 11.04
CA TYR A 73 24.49 -1.71 12.10
C TYR A 73 23.72 -0.95 13.18
N ARG A 74 22.92 0.04 12.77
CA ARG A 74 22.09 0.85 13.67
C ARG A 74 21.06 -0.01 14.44
N GLU A 75 20.41 -0.97 13.79
CA GLU A 75 19.47 -1.91 14.44
C GLU A 75 20.16 -2.84 15.47
N THR A 76 21.44 -3.15 15.27
CA THR A 76 22.19 -4.05 16.14
C THR A 76 22.83 -3.32 17.32
N THR A 77 23.24 -2.08 17.11
CA THR A 77 24.06 -1.32 18.10
C THR A 77 23.30 -0.18 18.76
N GLY A 78 22.24 0.34 18.13
CA GLY A 78 21.61 1.61 18.52
C GLY A 78 22.42 2.85 18.15
N ASP A 79 23.58 2.69 17.48
CA ASP A 79 24.45 3.78 17.04
C ASP A 79 23.96 4.35 15.70
N ASP A 80 23.55 5.61 15.69
CA ASP A 80 22.99 6.33 14.55
C ASP A 80 24.00 7.27 13.84
N THR A 81 25.29 7.15 14.15
CA THR A 81 26.37 7.98 13.58
C THR A 81 26.30 8.10 12.06
N TYR A 82 25.86 7.06 11.37
CA TYR A 82 25.81 7.00 9.91
C TYR A 82 24.37 7.15 9.35
N ALA A 83 23.40 7.59 10.15
CA ALA A 83 22.00 7.70 9.74
C ALA A 83 21.80 8.73 8.61
N GLU A 84 22.57 9.82 8.60
CA GLU A 84 22.51 10.81 7.54
C GLU A 84 23.05 10.24 6.21
N MET A 85 24.16 9.50 6.23
CA MET A 85 24.65 8.81 5.03
C MET A 85 23.65 7.74 4.56
N GLU A 86 23.03 6.97 5.46
CA GLU A 86 21.96 6.03 5.14
C GLU A 86 20.84 6.74 4.37
N ALA A 87 20.36 7.88 4.87
CA ALA A 87 19.31 8.66 4.23
C ALA A 87 19.75 9.20 2.85
N SER A 88 20.96 9.75 2.76
CA SER A 88 21.49 10.32 1.52
C SER A 88 21.68 9.26 0.43
N LEU A 89 22.14 8.07 0.77
CA LEU A 89 22.26 6.95 -0.17
C LEU A 89 20.89 6.48 -0.68
N ARG A 90 19.86 6.48 0.18
CA ARG A 90 18.48 6.26 -0.25
C ARG A 90 18.02 7.35 -1.21
N ASP A 91 18.20 8.59 -0.82
CA ASP A 91 17.71 9.75 -1.58
C ASP A 91 18.41 9.85 -2.94
N TRP A 92 19.68 9.43 -3.02
CA TRP A 92 20.38 9.26 -4.28
C TRP A 92 19.64 8.36 -5.26
N LEU A 93 19.13 7.23 -4.80
CA LEU A 93 18.39 6.28 -5.63
C LEU A 93 17.01 6.80 -6.06
N PHE A 94 16.47 7.80 -5.37
CA PHE A 94 15.17 8.41 -5.65
C PHE A 94 15.26 9.80 -6.28
N GLY A 95 16.43 10.19 -6.82
CA GLY A 95 16.57 11.39 -7.61
C GLY A 95 17.40 12.52 -6.98
N CYS A 96 17.87 12.39 -5.73
CA CYS A 96 18.81 13.34 -5.16
C CYS A 96 20.25 13.01 -5.64
N ASN A 97 20.44 13.15 -6.95
CA ASN A 97 21.67 12.88 -7.69
C ASN A 97 21.87 13.94 -8.79
N PRO A 98 23.02 13.96 -9.49
CA PRO A 98 23.30 15.01 -10.48
C PRO A 98 22.29 15.11 -11.61
N TRP A 99 21.61 14.03 -11.98
CA TRP A 99 20.63 13.97 -13.08
C TRP A 99 19.21 14.32 -12.64
N GLY A 100 18.94 14.35 -11.34
CA GLY A 100 17.60 14.62 -10.79
C GLY A 100 16.59 13.51 -11.08
N THR A 101 17.05 12.31 -11.45
CA THR A 101 16.22 11.18 -11.83
C THR A 101 16.28 10.03 -10.84
N SER A 102 15.17 9.35 -10.63
CA SER A 102 15.16 8.08 -9.93
C SER A 102 16.00 7.04 -10.68
N MET A 103 16.55 6.08 -9.95
CA MET A 103 17.27 4.93 -10.50
C MET A 103 16.40 3.67 -10.55
N ILE A 104 15.07 3.84 -10.42
CA ILE A 104 14.10 2.74 -10.37
C ILE A 104 13.17 2.86 -11.57
N VAL A 105 13.12 1.80 -12.38
CA VAL A 105 12.32 1.77 -13.61
C VAL A 105 10.86 2.11 -13.34
N GLU A 106 10.35 3.13 -14.05
CA GLU A 106 8.95 3.60 -14.00
C GLU A 106 8.46 4.04 -12.61
N LEU A 107 9.36 4.33 -11.67
CA LEU A 107 9.02 4.81 -10.33
C LEU A 107 9.93 5.99 -9.90
N PRO A 108 9.39 7.00 -9.19
CA PRO A 108 7.98 7.18 -8.81
C PRO A 108 7.12 7.64 -9.98
N LEU A 109 5.83 7.35 -9.97
CA LEU A 109 4.91 7.61 -11.09
C LEU A 109 4.80 9.08 -11.53
N TYR A 110 5.15 10.01 -10.66
CA TYR A 110 5.08 11.47 -10.92
C TYR A 110 6.45 12.14 -10.88
N GLY A 111 7.52 11.36 -10.95
CA GLY A 111 8.90 11.83 -11.01
C GLY A 111 9.56 11.50 -12.33
N ASP A 112 10.83 11.86 -12.47
CA ASP A 112 11.68 11.38 -13.53
C ASP A 112 12.28 10.01 -13.17
N TYR A 113 12.33 9.09 -14.13
CA TYR A 113 12.75 7.71 -13.89
C TYR A 113 13.28 7.05 -15.19
N PRO A 114 14.01 5.91 -15.09
CA PRO A 114 14.40 5.14 -16.26
C PRO A 114 13.19 4.62 -17.01
N SER A 115 13.00 5.08 -18.23
CA SER A 115 11.90 4.71 -19.13
C SER A 115 12.35 3.78 -20.28
N GLN A 116 13.67 3.70 -20.53
CA GLN A 116 14.27 2.89 -21.57
C GLN A 116 15.39 1.97 -21.03
N PRO A 117 15.07 1.13 -20.03
CA PRO A 117 16.08 0.28 -19.43
C PRO A 117 16.61 -0.75 -20.42
N HIS A 118 17.91 -1.07 -20.31
CA HIS A 118 18.54 -2.13 -21.08
C HIS A 118 18.00 -3.49 -20.62
N SER A 119 17.14 -4.11 -21.42
CA SER A 119 16.56 -5.42 -21.09
C SER A 119 16.22 -6.20 -22.37
N SER A 120 16.72 -7.41 -22.46
CA SER A 120 16.39 -8.33 -23.55
C SER A 120 14.90 -8.71 -23.54
N LEU A 121 14.25 -8.75 -22.38
CA LEU A 121 12.81 -9.03 -22.25
C LEU A 121 11.97 -7.91 -22.87
N LEU A 122 12.32 -6.65 -22.59
CA LEU A 122 11.64 -5.50 -23.19
C LEU A 122 11.87 -5.42 -24.70
N ASN A 123 13.11 -5.69 -25.14
CA ASN A 123 13.44 -5.74 -26.58
C ASN A 123 12.65 -6.80 -27.33
N ALA A 124 12.33 -7.91 -26.68
CA ALA A 124 11.51 -8.97 -27.23
C ALA A 124 10.00 -8.72 -27.14
N GLY A 125 9.57 -7.59 -26.54
CA GLY A 125 8.16 -7.28 -26.29
C GLY A 125 7.49 -8.20 -25.26
N VAL A 126 8.28 -8.88 -24.44
CA VAL A 126 7.80 -9.80 -23.39
C VAL A 126 8.35 -9.35 -22.04
N GLY A 127 7.48 -9.22 -21.06
CA GLY A 127 7.86 -8.89 -19.70
C GLY A 127 7.75 -7.39 -19.34
N ASN A 128 8.01 -7.12 -18.07
CA ASN A 128 7.93 -5.82 -17.44
C ASN A 128 9.07 -5.71 -16.41
N THR A 129 9.79 -4.60 -16.41
CA THR A 129 10.89 -4.32 -15.47
C THR A 129 10.55 -3.20 -14.48
N THR A 130 9.29 -2.78 -14.40
CA THR A 130 8.83 -1.75 -13.44
C THR A 130 9.25 -2.10 -12.03
N GLY A 131 9.85 -1.13 -11.33
CA GLY A 131 10.39 -1.31 -9.99
C GLY A 131 11.80 -1.91 -9.94
N GLY A 132 12.38 -2.29 -11.08
CA GLY A 132 13.77 -2.75 -11.16
C GLY A 132 14.76 -1.62 -10.91
N LEU A 133 15.75 -1.84 -10.06
CA LEU A 133 16.84 -0.91 -9.85
C LEU A 133 17.87 -1.07 -10.98
N VAL A 134 18.17 0.01 -11.69
CA VAL A 134 19.21 -0.01 -12.75
C VAL A 134 20.62 0.04 -12.15
N ASP A 135 21.61 -0.44 -12.91
CA ASP A 135 23.03 -0.52 -12.53
C ASP A 135 23.59 0.76 -11.91
N GLY A 136 23.14 1.90 -12.43
CA GLY A 136 23.60 3.22 -11.98
C GLY A 136 24.86 3.72 -12.65
N PRO A 137 25.32 4.92 -12.26
CA PRO A 137 26.40 5.60 -12.95
C PRO A 137 27.73 4.86 -12.87
N VAL A 138 28.52 4.97 -13.94
CA VAL A 138 29.91 4.50 -13.98
C VAL A 138 30.87 5.66 -14.15
N TYR A 139 32.13 5.48 -13.75
CA TYR A 139 33.18 6.44 -14.07
C TYR A 139 33.22 6.70 -15.57
N ARG A 140 33.38 7.96 -15.98
CA ARG A 140 33.49 8.34 -17.40
C ARG A 140 34.57 7.52 -18.12
N THR A 141 35.71 7.30 -17.50
CA THR A 141 36.80 6.47 -18.05
C THR A 141 36.40 5.01 -18.29
N ILE A 142 35.49 4.44 -17.49
CA ILE A 142 34.94 3.12 -17.75
C ILE A 142 34.07 3.20 -19.00
N PHE A 143 33.11 4.12 -19.04
CA PHE A 143 32.17 4.28 -20.15
C PHE A 143 32.92 4.49 -21.50
N GLU A 144 33.88 5.37 -21.54
CA GLU A 144 34.69 5.67 -22.73
C GLU A 144 35.55 4.47 -23.20
N SER A 145 35.83 3.51 -22.33
CA SER A 145 36.57 2.28 -22.66
C SER A 145 35.69 1.18 -23.24
N LEU A 146 34.34 1.33 -23.20
CA LEU A 146 33.40 0.31 -23.63
C LEU A 146 33.38 0.17 -25.15
N ARG A 147 33.22 -1.08 -25.60
CA ARG A 147 33.02 -1.41 -27.02
C ARG A 147 31.57 -1.76 -27.30
N GLY A 148 31.00 -1.23 -28.38
CA GLY A 148 29.64 -1.53 -28.78
C GLY A 148 28.56 -0.66 -28.16
N VAL A 149 28.89 0.20 -27.22
CA VAL A 149 27.98 1.28 -26.75
C VAL A 149 28.20 2.48 -27.67
N ASN A 150 27.37 2.64 -28.66
CA ASN A 150 27.42 3.80 -29.52
C ASN A 150 26.43 4.87 -29.03
N MET A 151 26.96 5.78 -28.22
CA MET A 151 26.16 6.89 -27.66
C MET A 151 26.20 8.14 -28.56
N THR A 152 27.00 8.17 -29.66
CA THR A 152 26.99 9.26 -30.63
C THR A 152 25.66 9.23 -31.38
N GLY A 153 24.74 10.07 -30.94
CA GLY A 153 23.46 10.26 -31.60
C GLY A 153 22.52 9.09 -31.41
N ILE A 154 22.11 8.81 -30.18
CA ILE A 154 20.81 8.18 -29.98
C ILE A 154 19.79 9.27 -30.35
N PRO A 155 19.35 9.37 -31.63
CA PRO A 155 18.39 10.38 -32.02
C PRO A 155 17.06 9.98 -31.43
N GLY A 156 16.49 10.85 -30.63
CA GLY A 156 15.09 10.79 -30.33
C GLY A 156 14.70 9.92 -29.16
N THR A 157 15.45 9.99 -28.06
CA THR A 157 14.85 9.76 -26.75
C THR A 157 14.13 11.06 -26.39
N PRO A 158 12.81 11.16 -26.60
CA PRO A 158 12.11 12.41 -26.31
C PRO A 158 12.22 12.70 -24.80
N GLY A 159 12.81 13.83 -24.45
CA GLY A 159 12.74 14.40 -23.11
C GLY A 159 13.90 14.09 -22.17
N GLN A 160 14.91 13.32 -22.56
CA GLN A 160 16.00 12.95 -21.64
C GLN A 160 17.36 13.46 -22.14
N ASP A 161 17.54 14.75 -22.10
CA ASP A 161 18.83 15.37 -22.34
C ASP A 161 19.61 15.51 -21.02
N TYR A 162 20.14 14.37 -20.51
CA TYR A 162 21.03 14.37 -19.36
C TYR A 162 22.45 14.88 -19.70
N GLU A 163 22.79 15.16 -20.96
CA GLU A 163 24.11 15.56 -21.37
C GLU A 163 24.59 16.80 -20.60
N ARG A 164 23.75 17.79 -20.42
CA ARG A 164 24.04 19.00 -19.65
C ARG A 164 24.22 18.78 -18.15
N PHE A 165 23.83 17.62 -17.63
CA PHE A 165 23.92 17.23 -16.21
C PHE A 165 24.98 16.19 -15.96
N GLN A 166 25.71 15.75 -17.00
CA GLN A 166 26.79 14.77 -16.84
C GLN A 166 27.98 15.43 -16.14
N PRO A 167 28.37 15.00 -14.92
CA PRO A 167 29.61 15.46 -14.31
C PRO A 167 30.84 14.86 -15.03
N ASP A 168 32.00 15.49 -14.88
CA ASP A 168 33.23 15.00 -15.50
C ASP A 168 33.66 13.62 -14.98
N LEU A 169 33.31 13.32 -13.74
CA LEU A 169 33.75 12.11 -13.05
C LEU A 169 33.01 10.84 -13.50
N MET A 170 31.72 10.94 -13.78
CA MET A 170 30.84 9.80 -14.00
C MET A 170 29.75 10.13 -15.02
N VAL A 171 29.11 9.09 -15.57
CA VAL A 171 28.03 9.22 -16.53
C VAL A 171 26.86 8.28 -16.16
N TYR A 172 25.65 8.68 -16.52
CA TYR A 172 24.44 7.88 -16.50
C TYR A 172 23.57 8.23 -17.72
N HIS A 173 22.99 7.20 -18.36
CA HIS A 173 22.07 7.39 -19.49
C HIS A 173 20.86 6.49 -19.32
N ASP A 174 19.66 7.06 -19.51
CA ASP A 174 18.45 6.25 -19.70
C ASP A 174 18.31 5.90 -21.18
N ALA A 175 19.04 4.89 -21.60
CA ALA A 175 19.06 4.45 -22.99
C ALA A 175 19.11 2.93 -23.08
N ILE A 176 18.27 2.36 -23.95
CA ILE A 176 18.13 0.92 -24.14
C ILE A 176 19.42 0.22 -24.58
N HIS A 177 20.38 1.00 -25.14
CA HIS A 177 21.67 0.45 -25.59
C HIS A 177 22.79 0.60 -24.54
N ASP A 178 22.51 1.29 -23.43
CA ASP A 178 23.51 1.45 -22.36
C ASP A 178 23.36 0.35 -21.30
N TYR A 179 24.02 -0.77 -21.56
CA TYR A 179 24.12 -1.89 -20.61
C TYR A 179 25.01 -1.59 -19.42
N SER A 180 25.73 -0.46 -19.43
CA SER A 180 26.69 -0.14 -18.36
C SER A 180 26.09 0.66 -17.20
N THR A 181 25.01 1.40 -17.46
CA THR A 181 24.37 2.26 -16.46
C THR A 181 22.88 2.00 -16.27
N ASN A 182 22.21 1.36 -17.25
CA ASN A 182 20.75 1.29 -17.33
C ASN A 182 20.18 -0.13 -17.37
N GLU A 183 20.95 -1.15 -17.01
CA GLU A 183 20.45 -2.54 -16.90
C GLU A 183 19.77 -2.75 -15.52
N PRO A 184 18.50 -3.18 -15.47
CA PRO A 184 17.84 -3.54 -14.21
C PRO A 184 18.46 -4.80 -13.60
N THR A 185 18.91 -4.73 -12.34
CA THR A 185 19.59 -5.82 -11.65
C THR A 185 18.73 -6.47 -10.59
N MET A 186 18.81 -7.79 -10.45
CA MET A 186 18.04 -8.55 -9.46
C MET A 186 18.53 -8.32 -8.03
N ASP A 187 19.82 -8.34 -7.81
CA ASP A 187 20.43 -8.22 -6.49
C ASP A 187 20.26 -6.83 -5.89
N GLY A 188 20.46 -5.77 -6.68
CA GLY A 188 20.16 -4.40 -6.25
C GLY A 188 18.70 -4.20 -5.92
N THR A 189 17.79 -4.67 -6.78
CA THR A 189 16.34 -4.61 -6.56
C THR A 189 15.93 -5.36 -5.28
N ALA A 190 16.47 -6.55 -5.04
CA ALA A 190 16.20 -7.34 -3.85
C ALA A 190 16.66 -6.62 -2.56
N CYS A 191 17.88 -6.06 -2.56
CA CYS A 191 18.42 -5.29 -1.44
C CYS A 191 17.55 -4.05 -1.14
N LEU A 192 17.16 -3.30 -2.19
CA LEU A 192 16.30 -2.13 -2.04
C LEU A 192 14.92 -2.49 -1.49
N THR A 193 14.32 -3.58 -1.95
CA THR A 193 13.03 -4.08 -1.45
C THR A 193 13.10 -4.40 0.04
N TYR A 194 14.17 -5.05 0.50
CA TYR A 194 14.39 -5.30 1.93
C TYR A 194 14.45 -3.99 2.72
N TYR A 195 15.26 -3.04 2.27
CA TYR A 195 15.45 -1.76 2.94
C TYR A 195 14.13 -0.95 3.04
N LEU A 196 13.41 -0.80 1.93
CA LEU A 196 12.14 -0.06 1.88
C LEU A 196 11.06 -0.70 2.76
N SER A 197 10.99 -2.04 2.79
CA SER A 197 10.08 -2.77 3.69
C SER A 197 10.39 -2.48 5.16
N ALA A 198 11.67 -2.39 5.51
CA ALA A 198 12.10 -2.07 6.86
C ALA A 198 11.78 -0.60 7.22
N MET A 199 11.95 0.35 6.28
CA MET A 199 11.53 1.74 6.46
C MET A 199 10.02 1.89 6.63
N GLN A 200 9.24 1.17 5.83
CA GLN A 200 7.77 1.16 5.97
C GLN A 200 7.37 0.73 7.38
N LYS A 201 8.01 -0.33 7.90
CA LYS A 201 7.78 -0.79 9.28
C LYS A 201 8.11 0.28 10.32
N ASP A 202 9.20 1.03 10.13
CA ASP A 202 9.56 2.12 11.03
C ASP A 202 8.56 3.26 10.96
N GLY A 203 8.14 3.65 9.76
CA GLY A 203 7.11 4.68 9.56
C GLY A 203 5.79 4.29 10.22
N MET A 204 5.36 3.05 10.08
CA MET A 204 4.16 2.52 10.76
C MET A 204 4.31 2.59 12.28
N LYS A 205 5.48 2.23 12.82
CA LYS A 205 5.77 2.33 14.26
C LYS A 205 5.76 3.77 14.76
N GLN A 206 6.37 4.70 14.03
CA GLN A 206 6.39 6.13 14.38
C GLN A 206 5.00 6.75 14.30
N ALA A 207 4.20 6.37 13.33
CA ALA A 207 2.81 6.80 13.19
C ALA A 207 1.87 6.17 14.22
N GLY A 208 2.37 5.31 15.11
CA GLY A 208 1.54 4.55 16.05
C GLY A 208 0.62 3.53 15.39
N ILE A 209 0.85 3.23 14.11
CA ILE A 209 0.09 2.22 13.38
C ILE A 209 0.51 0.85 13.94
N PRO A 210 -0.43 0.07 14.50
CA PRO A 210 -0.13 -1.26 15.01
C PRO A 210 0.46 -2.14 13.91
N ASN A 211 1.30 -3.11 14.31
CA ASN A 211 1.80 -4.13 13.40
C ASN A 211 0.59 -4.79 12.72
N ASP A 212 0.40 -4.50 11.43
CA ASP A 212 -0.83 -4.77 10.72
C ASP A 212 -1.07 -6.29 10.60
N LYS A 213 -2.01 -6.80 11.39
CA LYS A 213 -2.48 -8.20 11.32
C LYS A 213 -3.73 -8.37 10.45
N ASN A 214 -4.07 -7.34 9.68
CA ASN A 214 -5.22 -7.39 8.80
C ASN A 214 -5.01 -8.42 7.68
N VAL A 215 -6.10 -9.01 7.22
CA VAL A 215 -6.09 -9.93 6.09
C VAL A 215 -6.46 -9.17 4.82
N TYR A 216 -5.60 -9.29 3.83
CA TYR A 216 -5.75 -8.59 2.55
C TYR A 216 -6.12 -9.56 1.42
N VAL A 217 -6.99 -9.11 0.54
CA VAL A 217 -7.22 -9.71 -0.78
C VAL A 217 -7.14 -8.59 -1.82
N ASP A 218 -6.36 -8.80 -2.86
CA ASP A 218 -6.15 -7.82 -3.94
C ASP A 218 -5.82 -6.40 -3.45
N GLY A 219 -5.12 -6.28 -2.30
CA GLY A 219 -4.75 -4.99 -1.68
C GLY A 219 -5.82 -4.35 -0.80
N GLY A 220 -7.03 -4.89 -0.75
CA GLY A 220 -8.10 -4.44 0.16
C GLY A 220 -8.13 -5.24 1.46
N ILE A 221 -8.40 -4.57 2.59
CA ILE A 221 -8.59 -5.22 3.89
C ILE A 221 -9.97 -5.88 3.89
N ILE A 222 -10.01 -7.21 4.00
CA ILE A 222 -11.25 -7.99 4.09
C ILE A 222 -11.54 -8.53 5.48
N ARG A 223 -10.56 -8.47 6.37
CA ARG A 223 -10.69 -8.89 7.76
C ARG A 223 -9.63 -8.16 8.58
N THR A 224 -9.99 -7.69 9.76
CA THR A 224 -9.05 -7.08 10.70
C THR A 224 -8.36 -8.17 11.52
N ASP A 225 -7.58 -7.85 12.56
CA ASP A 225 -6.79 -8.81 13.33
C ASP A 225 -7.62 -10.05 13.75
N PRO A 226 -7.39 -11.23 13.14
CA PRO A 226 -8.16 -12.43 13.45
C PRO A 226 -7.85 -13.04 14.82
N SER A 227 -6.85 -12.54 15.53
CA SER A 227 -6.57 -12.94 16.90
C SER A 227 -7.49 -12.28 17.92
N LYS A 228 -8.18 -11.18 17.53
CA LYS A 228 -9.05 -10.41 18.41
C LYS A 228 -10.51 -10.79 18.21
N LYS A 229 -11.21 -11.01 19.30
CA LYS A 229 -12.65 -11.31 19.29
C LYS A 229 -13.48 -10.02 19.11
N GLN A 230 -13.21 -9.34 17.99
CA GLN A 230 -13.77 -8.05 17.58
C GLN A 230 -14.51 -8.17 16.26
N ILE A 231 -15.56 -7.40 16.09
CA ILE A 231 -16.35 -7.27 14.85
C ILE A 231 -16.53 -5.79 14.55
N THR A 232 -16.42 -5.42 13.28
CA THR A 232 -16.72 -4.06 12.82
C THR A 232 -17.93 -4.11 11.90
N LEU A 233 -18.97 -3.32 12.23
CA LEU A 233 -20.14 -3.19 11.38
C LEU A 233 -19.90 -2.09 10.36
N VAL A 234 -20.09 -2.42 9.09
CA VAL A 234 -20.01 -1.48 7.97
C VAL A 234 -21.32 -1.50 7.19
N PHE A 235 -21.73 -0.33 6.72
CA PHE A 235 -22.98 -0.13 6.02
C PHE A 235 -22.74 0.60 4.71
N THR A 236 -23.29 0.11 3.61
CA THR A 236 -23.23 0.74 2.30
C THR A 236 -24.61 1.17 1.82
N ALA A 237 -24.66 2.25 1.05
CA ALA A 237 -25.84 2.64 0.31
C ALA A 237 -25.48 3.44 -0.94
N ALA A 238 -26.26 3.22 -2.02
CA ALA A 238 -26.20 4.03 -3.23
C ALA A 238 -27.24 5.18 -3.17
N ASP A 239 -28.51 4.87 -3.06
CA ASP A 239 -29.64 5.81 -3.18
C ASP A 239 -30.79 5.56 -2.18
N LYS A 240 -30.63 4.61 -1.27
CA LYS A 240 -31.69 4.20 -0.32
C LYS A 240 -31.28 4.43 1.13
N ALA A 241 -32.18 5.03 1.91
CA ALA A 241 -31.98 5.34 3.33
C ALA A 241 -33.08 4.78 4.24
N ASP A 242 -33.88 3.81 3.77
CA ASP A 242 -35.02 3.27 4.49
C ASP A 242 -34.65 2.54 5.79
N GLY A 243 -33.41 2.11 5.95
CA GLY A 243 -32.88 1.54 7.19
C GLY A 243 -32.37 2.53 8.22
N ALA A 244 -32.29 3.84 7.89
CA ALA A 244 -31.62 4.84 8.71
C ALA A 244 -32.06 4.81 10.19
N ASP A 245 -33.34 4.93 10.46
CA ASP A 245 -33.87 4.99 11.83
C ASP A 245 -33.65 3.68 12.60
N ALA A 246 -33.89 2.54 11.95
CA ALA A 246 -33.72 1.23 12.55
C ALA A 246 -32.25 0.94 12.88
N ILE A 247 -31.33 1.25 11.98
CA ILE A 247 -29.90 1.02 12.16
C ILE A 247 -29.34 1.96 13.23
N ILE A 248 -29.56 3.27 13.10
CA ILE A 248 -29.02 4.27 14.04
C ILE A 248 -29.53 4.01 15.45
N SER A 249 -30.85 3.76 15.62
CA SER A 249 -31.42 3.48 16.93
C SER A 249 -30.89 2.16 17.53
N THR A 250 -30.69 1.13 16.71
CA THR A 250 -30.10 -0.14 17.15
C THR A 250 -28.65 0.03 17.59
N LEU A 251 -27.82 0.73 16.81
CA LEU A 251 -26.43 0.99 17.17
C LEU A 251 -26.33 1.83 18.46
N LYS A 252 -27.13 2.87 18.59
CA LYS A 252 -27.23 3.71 19.80
C LYS A 252 -27.60 2.89 21.02
N LYS A 253 -28.63 2.06 20.92
CA LYS A 253 -29.07 1.13 22.01
C LYS A 253 -27.96 0.24 22.50
N HIS A 254 -27.07 -0.17 21.61
CA HIS A 254 -25.95 -1.06 21.95
C HIS A 254 -24.63 -0.35 22.25
N GLY A 255 -24.57 0.98 22.14
CA GLY A 255 -23.35 1.78 22.30
C GLY A 255 -22.29 1.43 21.26
N ILE A 256 -22.70 1.13 20.02
CA ILE A 256 -21.80 0.74 18.91
C ILE A 256 -21.64 1.91 17.95
N LYS A 257 -20.40 2.13 17.49
CA LYS A 257 -20.12 3.05 16.38
C LYS A 257 -19.84 2.23 15.12
N GLY A 258 -20.69 2.40 14.10
CA GLY A 258 -20.56 1.76 12.80
C GLY A 258 -19.76 2.61 11.81
N GLY A 259 -19.37 2.00 10.68
CA GLY A 259 -18.83 2.69 9.51
C GLY A 259 -19.89 2.75 8.40
N PHE A 260 -20.08 3.92 7.83
CA PHE A 260 -21.07 4.17 6.81
C PHE A 260 -20.38 4.66 5.53
N PHE A 261 -20.62 3.98 4.43
CA PHE A 261 -19.96 4.25 3.16
C PHE A 261 -21.02 4.49 2.09
N PHE A 262 -21.10 5.73 1.61
CA PHE A 262 -22.17 6.16 0.73
C PHE A 262 -21.64 6.69 -0.59
N THR A 263 -22.47 6.61 -1.62
CA THR A 263 -22.22 7.23 -2.92
C THR A 263 -22.37 8.74 -2.84
N GLY A 264 -21.84 9.45 -3.84
CA GLY A 264 -22.05 10.88 -3.98
C GLY A 264 -23.53 11.24 -4.05
N GLU A 265 -24.33 10.45 -4.77
CA GLU A 265 -25.77 10.64 -4.86
C GLU A 265 -26.47 10.56 -3.50
N PHE A 266 -26.08 9.60 -2.66
CA PHE A 266 -26.65 9.47 -1.31
C PHE A 266 -26.40 10.72 -0.46
N TYR A 267 -25.19 11.28 -0.53
CA TYR A 267 -24.86 12.51 0.21
C TYR A 267 -25.74 13.70 -0.21
N GLU A 268 -26.08 13.77 -1.50
CA GLU A 268 -26.92 14.83 -2.05
C GLU A 268 -28.41 14.63 -1.68
N LEU A 269 -28.88 13.40 -1.67
CA LEU A 269 -30.27 13.06 -1.36
C LEU A 269 -30.60 13.13 0.14
N TYR A 270 -29.64 12.77 1.00
CA TYR A 270 -29.87 12.56 2.43
C TYR A 270 -28.89 13.30 3.35
N PRO A 271 -28.65 14.61 3.17
CA PRO A 271 -27.68 15.36 3.96
C PRO A 271 -28.00 15.36 5.46
N ASP A 272 -29.26 15.35 5.85
CA ASP A 272 -29.69 15.30 7.25
C ASP A 272 -29.38 13.95 7.91
N VAL A 273 -29.48 12.86 7.16
CA VAL A 273 -29.12 11.53 7.64
C VAL A 273 -27.59 11.45 7.86
N VAL A 274 -26.82 11.97 6.91
CA VAL A 274 -25.35 12.04 7.04
C VAL A 274 -24.95 12.87 8.26
N LYS A 275 -25.56 14.05 8.43
CA LYS A 275 -25.33 14.89 9.60
C LYS A 275 -25.64 14.18 10.91
N ARG A 276 -26.78 13.47 10.98
CA ARG A 276 -27.18 12.69 12.16
C ARG A 276 -26.14 11.60 12.49
N LEU A 277 -25.61 10.90 11.48
CA LEU A 277 -24.56 9.88 11.69
C LEU A 277 -23.28 10.49 12.25
N LEU A 278 -22.88 11.65 11.76
CA LEU A 278 -21.70 12.38 12.25
C LEU A 278 -21.93 12.87 13.69
N ASP A 279 -23.09 13.44 13.99
CA ASP A 279 -23.45 13.93 15.34
C ASP A 279 -23.48 12.77 16.37
N GLU A 280 -23.86 11.56 15.93
CA GLU A 280 -23.84 10.35 16.77
C GLU A 280 -22.41 9.73 16.85
N GLY A 281 -21.42 10.32 16.18
CA GLY A 281 -20.00 9.89 16.24
C GLY A 281 -19.71 8.59 15.47
N HIS A 282 -20.44 8.31 14.42
CA HIS A 282 -20.15 7.21 13.50
C HIS A 282 -19.05 7.61 12.50
N PHE A 283 -18.37 6.61 11.94
CA PHE A 283 -17.50 6.83 10.81
C PHE A 283 -18.33 6.95 9.52
N VAL A 284 -18.06 7.97 8.71
CA VAL A 284 -18.72 8.17 7.42
C VAL A 284 -17.65 8.35 6.36
N GLY A 285 -17.76 7.61 5.26
CA GLY A 285 -16.75 7.53 4.20
C GLY A 285 -17.35 7.28 2.81
N SER A 286 -16.49 7.05 1.82
CA SER A 286 -16.84 6.93 0.42
C SER A 286 -17.25 5.52 0.01
N HIS A 287 -18.31 5.43 -0.84
CA HIS A 287 -18.65 4.28 -1.67
C HIS A 287 -18.54 4.64 -3.17
N SER A 288 -17.53 5.45 -3.53
CA SER A 288 -17.37 6.18 -4.79
C SER A 288 -18.41 7.31 -4.99
N TYR A 289 -18.32 8.06 -6.09
CA TYR A 289 -19.36 9.05 -6.40
C TYR A 289 -20.49 8.43 -7.22
N GLY A 290 -20.17 7.82 -8.36
CA GLY A 290 -21.12 7.37 -9.36
C GLY A 290 -21.46 5.87 -9.29
N HIS A 291 -21.00 5.14 -8.28
CA HIS A 291 -21.24 3.70 -8.14
C HIS A 291 -20.85 2.88 -9.39
N LEU A 292 -19.72 3.22 -10.01
CA LEU A 292 -19.26 2.60 -11.25
C LEU A 292 -18.89 1.13 -11.06
N LEU A 293 -19.30 0.28 -11.99
CA LEU A 293 -18.79 -1.08 -12.07
C LEU A 293 -17.38 -1.03 -12.68
N TYR A 294 -16.36 -1.41 -11.92
CA TYR A 294 -14.96 -1.29 -12.35
C TYR A 294 -14.50 -2.40 -13.29
N MET A 295 -15.07 -3.58 -13.17
CA MET A 295 -14.71 -4.78 -13.95
C MET A 295 -15.95 -5.53 -14.41
N PRO A 296 -15.90 -6.23 -15.55
CA PRO A 296 -16.95 -7.18 -15.94
C PRO A 296 -17.10 -8.28 -14.87
N TRP A 297 -18.30 -8.79 -14.70
CA TRP A 297 -18.56 -9.87 -13.74
C TRP A 297 -17.87 -11.18 -14.10
N GLU A 298 -17.66 -11.40 -15.40
CA GLU A 298 -17.09 -12.60 -15.98
C GLU A 298 -15.56 -12.58 -16.04
N ASP A 299 -14.95 -11.39 -15.98
CA ASP A 299 -13.50 -11.20 -16.08
C ASP A 299 -13.01 -10.10 -15.13
N ARG A 300 -12.47 -10.55 -14.00
CA ARG A 300 -11.98 -9.64 -12.95
C ARG A 300 -10.66 -8.95 -13.31
N ASP A 301 -9.92 -9.45 -14.29
CA ASP A 301 -8.63 -8.89 -14.69
C ASP A 301 -8.78 -7.75 -15.71
N SER A 302 -9.90 -7.71 -16.44
CA SER A 302 -10.29 -6.61 -17.34
C SER A 302 -10.84 -5.42 -16.55
N LEU A 303 -10.76 -4.23 -17.15
CA LEU A 303 -11.27 -3.00 -16.57
C LEU A 303 -12.35 -2.39 -17.48
N LEU A 304 -13.43 -1.91 -16.89
CA LEU A 304 -14.49 -1.11 -17.54
C LEU A 304 -14.26 0.40 -17.38
N VAL A 305 -13.28 0.76 -16.56
CA VAL A 305 -12.92 2.16 -16.29
C VAL A 305 -11.43 2.37 -16.52
N THR A 306 -11.08 3.53 -17.02
CA THR A 306 -9.70 3.99 -17.03
C THR A 306 -9.29 4.48 -15.64
N ARG A 307 -7.98 4.65 -15.43
CA ARG A 307 -7.46 5.23 -14.20
C ARG A 307 -7.99 6.65 -13.96
N GLU A 308 -8.05 7.46 -15.02
CA GLU A 308 -8.53 8.83 -14.95
C GLU A 308 -10.02 8.89 -14.54
N GLU A 309 -10.86 8.03 -15.12
CA GLU A 309 -12.27 7.93 -14.74
C GLU A 309 -12.42 7.52 -13.27
N PHE A 310 -11.65 6.55 -12.80
CA PHE A 310 -11.64 6.14 -11.40
C PHE A 310 -11.22 7.28 -10.47
N GLU A 311 -10.09 7.94 -10.76
CA GLU A 311 -9.57 9.04 -9.93
C GLU A 311 -10.52 10.23 -9.91
N ASN A 312 -11.13 10.60 -11.05
CA ASN A 312 -12.11 11.67 -11.14
C ASN A 312 -13.38 11.35 -10.33
N ASP A 313 -13.88 10.12 -10.40
CA ASP A 313 -15.04 9.68 -9.63
C ASP A 313 -14.75 9.73 -8.11
N MET A 314 -13.57 9.26 -7.69
CA MET A 314 -13.13 9.33 -6.30
C MET A 314 -12.94 10.77 -5.83
N MET A 315 -12.31 11.64 -6.62
CA MET A 315 -12.15 13.05 -6.26
C MET A 315 -13.50 13.74 -6.08
N LYS A 316 -14.45 13.48 -6.97
CA LYS A 316 -15.82 14.00 -6.87
C LYS A 316 -16.53 13.49 -5.61
N SER A 317 -16.33 12.22 -5.26
CA SER A 317 -16.84 11.66 -4.00
C SER A 317 -16.29 12.43 -2.79
N TYR A 318 -14.98 12.67 -2.74
CA TYR A 318 -14.37 13.39 -1.62
C TYR A 318 -14.73 14.87 -1.57
N GLU A 319 -15.01 15.52 -2.71
CA GLU A 319 -15.60 16.86 -2.72
C GLU A 319 -16.99 16.87 -2.05
N THR A 320 -17.77 15.83 -2.29
CA THR A 320 -19.11 15.68 -1.67
C THR A 320 -18.98 15.42 -0.17
N LEU A 321 -18.04 14.56 0.26
CA LEU A 321 -17.73 14.36 1.68
C LEU A 321 -17.34 15.68 2.35
N ARG A 322 -16.48 16.47 1.72
CA ARG A 322 -16.04 17.77 2.26
C ARG A 322 -17.22 18.74 2.44
N LYS A 323 -18.18 18.77 1.52
CA LYS A 323 -19.42 19.57 1.69
C LYS A 323 -20.24 19.13 2.89
N ALA A 324 -20.18 17.84 3.26
CA ALA A 324 -20.79 17.29 4.46
C ALA A 324 -19.93 17.47 5.73
N GLY A 325 -18.79 18.15 5.65
CA GLY A 325 -17.88 18.41 6.78
C GLY A 325 -16.87 17.33 7.08
N ILE A 326 -16.64 16.41 6.13
CA ILE A 326 -15.66 15.30 6.28
C ILE A 326 -14.44 15.62 5.43
N GLU A 327 -13.31 15.89 6.08
CA GLU A 327 -12.05 16.13 5.37
C GLU A 327 -11.45 14.83 4.84
N TYR A 328 -10.67 14.91 3.76
CA TYR A 328 -10.01 13.78 3.12
C TYR A 328 -9.22 12.90 4.10
N LYS A 329 -8.43 13.53 4.95
CA LYS A 329 -7.63 12.87 6.00
C LYS A 329 -8.47 12.12 7.05
N ASP A 330 -9.74 12.50 7.18
CA ASP A 330 -10.66 11.93 8.19
C ASP A 330 -11.38 10.68 7.68
N ALA A 331 -11.34 10.41 6.37
CA ALA A 331 -11.97 9.25 5.76
C ALA A 331 -11.04 8.55 4.74
N PRO A 332 -9.81 8.13 5.12
CA PRO A 332 -8.81 7.58 4.19
C PRO A 332 -9.07 6.11 3.81
N VAL A 333 -10.32 5.68 3.90
CA VAL A 333 -10.77 4.33 3.53
C VAL A 333 -12.07 4.41 2.75
N TYR A 334 -12.26 3.49 1.79
CA TYR A 334 -13.53 3.36 1.09
C TYR A 334 -13.92 1.91 0.85
N ILE A 335 -15.20 1.64 0.64
CA ILE A 335 -15.72 0.37 0.15
C ILE A 335 -16.02 0.54 -1.33
N PRO A 336 -15.47 -0.32 -2.24
CA PRO A 336 -15.74 -0.24 -3.67
C PRO A 336 -17.21 -0.51 -4.00
N PRO A 337 -17.77 0.11 -5.04
CA PRO A 337 -19.08 -0.24 -5.57
C PRO A 337 -19.21 -1.74 -5.80
N TYR A 338 -20.39 -2.28 -5.49
CA TYR A 338 -20.68 -3.72 -5.57
C TYR A 338 -19.75 -4.60 -4.72
N GLU A 339 -18.95 -4.02 -3.82
CA GLU A 339 -17.91 -4.72 -3.05
C GLU A 339 -16.92 -5.47 -3.97
N TYR A 340 -16.79 -4.99 -5.22
CA TYR A 340 -16.07 -5.64 -6.30
C TYR A 340 -14.89 -4.80 -6.79
N TYR A 341 -13.69 -5.35 -6.71
CA TYR A 341 -12.43 -4.67 -7.04
C TYR A 341 -11.35 -5.70 -7.37
N ASN A 342 -10.24 -5.25 -7.95
CA ASN A 342 -9.05 -6.04 -8.22
C ASN A 342 -7.78 -5.31 -7.75
N LYS A 343 -6.61 -5.92 -7.97
CA LYS A 343 -5.31 -5.34 -7.57
C LYS A 343 -5.04 -3.97 -8.18
N LYS A 344 -5.48 -3.73 -9.43
CA LYS A 344 -5.27 -2.44 -10.11
C LYS A 344 -6.10 -1.33 -9.44
N ILE A 345 -7.36 -1.57 -9.16
CA ILE A 345 -8.25 -0.63 -8.46
C ILE A 345 -7.70 -0.31 -7.08
N SER A 346 -7.28 -1.32 -6.30
CA SER A 346 -6.69 -1.10 -4.98
C SER A 346 -5.38 -0.30 -5.06
N ALA A 347 -4.56 -0.54 -6.08
CA ALA A 347 -3.31 0.21 -6.27
C ALA A 347 -3.60 1.68 -6.61
N TRP A 348 -4.60 1.97 -7.46
CA TRP A 348 -4.99 3.33 -7.79
C TRP A 348 -5.54 4.08 -6.56
N ALA A 349 -6.40 3.44 -5.78
CA ALA A 349 -6.89 4.00 -4.51
C ALA A 349 -5.73 4.29 -3.54
N LYS A 350 -4.80 3.35 -3.39
CA LYS A 350 -3.62 3.51 -2.53
C LYS A 350 -2.72 4.68 -2.97
N ASN A 351 -2.55 4.89 -4.27
CA ASN A 351 -1.80 6.02 -4.82
C ASN A 351 -2.47 7.37 -4.49
N MET A 352 -3.78 7.38 -4.29
CA MET A 352 -4.52 8.52 -3.77
C MET A 352 -4.49 8.61 -2.23
N GLY A 353 -3.79 7.74 -1.52
CA GLY A 353 -3.78 7.69 -0.07
C GLY A 353 -5.04 7.07 0.56
N ILE A 354 -5.82 6.31 -0.23
CA ILE A 354 -7.08 5.69 0.19
C ILE A 354 -6.89 4.18 0.30
N GLN A 355 -7.20 3.59 1.45
CA GLN A 355 -7.18 2.16 1.63
C GLN A 355 -8.55 1.56 1.27
N VAL A 356 -8.54 0.56 0.39
CA VAL A 356 -9.73 -0.28 0.14
C VAL A 356 -10.00 -1.14 1.37
N ILE A 357 -11.23 -1.12 1.84
CA ILE A 357 -11.76 -2.11 2.79
C ILE A 357 -12.96 -2.83 2.18
N ASN A 358 -13.22 -4.04 2.63
CA ASN A 358 -14.38 -4.80 2.17
C ASN A 358 -14.87 -5.74 3.27
N TYR A 359 -16.05 -6.34 3.07
CA TYR A 359 -16.57 -7.30 4.04
C TYR A 359 -15.76 -8.60 4.08
N THR A 360 -15.81 -9.28 5.22
CA THR A 360 -15.24 -10.63 5.36
C THR A 360 -16.19 -11.65 4.72
N PRO A 361 -15.76 -12.40 3.70
CA PRO A 361 -16.61 -13.40 3.05
C PRO A 361 -17.07 -14.53 3.98
N GLY A 362 -18.13 -15.22 3.59
CA GLY A 362 -18.61 -16.45 4.22
C GLY A 362 -19.90 -16.30 5.03
N THR A 363 -20.18 -15.14 5.61
CA THR A 363 -21.36 -14.91 6.46
C THR A 363 -22.64 -14.60 5.71
N MET A 364 -22.56 -14.26 4.43
CA MET A 364 -23.68 -13.74 3.62
C MET A 364 -24.31 -12.44 4.18
N SER A 365 -23.65 -11.72 5.09
CA SER A 365 -24.22 -10.52 5.70
C SER A 365 -24.58 -9.44 4.66
N ASN A 366 -23.75 -9.36 3.61
CA ASN A 366 -23.95 -8.46 2.46
C ASN A 366 -25.07 -8.90 1.49
N ALA A 367 -25.68 -10.07 1.66
CA ALA A 367 -26.72 -10.56 0.75
C ALA A 367 -28.12 -10.02 1.06
N ASP A 368 -28.24 -9.11 1.99
CA ASP A 368 -29.47 -8.44 2.39
C ASP A 368 -30.03 -7.47 1.36
N TYR A 369 -29.31 -7.22 0.23
CA TYR A 369 -29.85 -6.52 -0.93
C TYR A 369 -30.78 -7.37 -1.80
N THR A 370 -30.73 -8.70 -1.67
CA THR A 370 -31.49 -9.61 -2.53
C THR A 370 -33.00 -9.55 -2.25
N THR A 371 -33.82 -9.69 -3.30
CA THR A 371 -35.28 -9.57 -3.24
C THR A 371 -35.96 -10.90 -3.54
N PRO A 372 -37.19 -11.15 -3.07
CA PRO A 372 -37.90 -12.42 -3.29
C PRO A 372 -38.06 -12.83 -4.75
N ASP A 373 -38.18 -11.89 -5.67
CA ASP A 373 -38.26 -12.13 -7.11
C ASP A 373 -36.96 -12.66 -7.75
N MET A 374 -35.84 -12.57 -7.05
CA MET A 374 -34.58 -13.19 -7.48
C MET A 374 -34.56 -14.72 -7.31
N GLY A 375 -35.64 -15.33 -6.84
CA GLY A 375 -35.79 -16.77 -6.71
C GLY A 375 -34.71 -17.43 -5.88
N GLN A 376 -33.95 -18.36 -6.46
CA GLN A 376 -32.88 -19.08 -5.72
C GLN A 376 -31.72 -18.21 -5.23
N LYS A 377 -31.56 -17.01 -5.76
CA LYS A 377 -30.55 -16.05 -5.29
C LYS A 377 -30.99 -15.27 -4.05
N TYR A 378 -32.30 -15.26 -3.75
CA TYR A 378 -32.82 -14.55 -2.59
C TYR A 378 -32.30 -15.14 -1.28
N ARG A 379 -31.91 -14.28 -0.36
CA ARG A 379 -31.45 -14.61 0.99
C ARG A 379 -32.31 -13.88 2.01
N SER A 380 -33.23 -14.61 2.65
CA SER A 380 -34.08 -14.03 3.70
C SER A 380 -33.22 -13.58 4.90
N SER A 381 -33.72 -12.60 5.64
CA SER A 381 -33.04 -12.10 6.84
C SER A 381 -32.78 -13.21 7.88
N LYS A 382 -33.70 -14.19 7.96
CA LYS A 382 -33.51 -15.38 8.80
C LYS A 382 -32.35 -16.22 8.31
N LEU A 383 -32.27 -16.50 7.01
CA LEU A 383 -31.19 -17.29 6.40
C LEU A 383 -29.83 -16.63 6.61
N ILE A 384 -29.74 -15.31 6.40
CA ILE A 384 -28.52 -14.52 6.65
C ILE A 384 -28.11 -14.65 8.11
N TYR A 385 -29.02 -14.44 9.04
CA TYR A 385 -28.75 -14.59 10.48
C TYR A 385 -28.27 -16.00 10.84
N ASP A 386 -28.93 -17.02 10.33
CA ASP A 386 -28.58 -18.42 10.60
C ASP A 386 -27.19 -18.75 10.06
N LYS A 387 -26.84 -18.21 8.87
CA LYS A 387 -25.51 -18.38 8.27
C LYS A 387 -24.41 -17.66 9.05
N ILE A 388 -24.67 -16.47 9.55
CA ILE A 388 -23.73 -15.75 10.44
C ILE A 388 -23.46 -16.62 11.70
N MET A 389 -24.50 -17.21 12.30
CA MET A 389 -24.36 -18.06 13.49
C MET A 389 -23.69 -19.41 13.21
N GLU A 390 -23.89 -19.94 12.01
CA GLU A 390 -23.18 -21.16 11.55
C GLU A 390 -21.67 -20.92 11.44
N VAL A 391 -21.27 -19.83 10.75
CA VAL A 391 -19.86 -19.44 10.60
C VAL A 391 -19.24 -19.16 11.96
N GLU A 392 -19.95 -18.43 12.82
CA GLU A 392 -19.50 -18.16 14.19
C GLU A 392 -19.19 -19.43 14.97
N LYS A 393 -20.07 -20.43 14.88
CA LYS A 393 -19.89 -21.71 15.56
C LYS A 393 -18.72 -22.52 15.01
N LYS A 394 -18.49 -22.47 13.70
CA LYS A 394 -17.49 -23.29 13.00
C LYS A 394 -16.08 -22.69 13.07
N GLU A 395 -15.94 -21.40 12.84
CA GLU A 395 -14.66 -20.71 12.59
C GLU A 395 -14.45 -19.50 13.50
N GLY A 396 -15.53 -19.00 14.12
CA GLY A 396 -15.53 -17.72 14.82
C GLY A 396 -15.59 -16.53 13.88
N LEU A 397 -15.91 -15.36 14.43
CA LEU A 397 -16.02 -14.10 13.68
C LEU A 397 -14.96 -13.07 14.10
N ASN A 398 -13.81 -13.53 14.60
CA ASN A 398 -12.74 -12.65 15.04
C ASN A 398 -12.25 -11.77 13.88
N GLY A 399 -12.21 -10.47 14.09
CA GLY A 399 -11.74 -9.49 13.10
C GLY A 399 -12.68 -9.29 11.89
N HIS A 400 -13.91 -9.82 11.91
CA HIS A 400 -14.81 -9.67 10.74
C HIS A 400 -15.24 -8.22 10.53
N LEU A 401 -15.14 -7.80 9.27
CA LEU A 401 -15.87 -6.65 8.72
C LEU A 401 -17.21 -7.17 8.22
N MET A 402 -18.29 -6.79 8.88
CA MET A 402 -19.62 -7.31 8.58
C MET A 402 -20.45 -6.22 7.90
N LEU A 403 -20.70 -6.40 6.61
CA LEU A 403 -21.43 -5.46 5.79
C LEU A 403 -22.92 -5.77 5.80
N ILE A 404 -23.72 -4.72 5.92
CA ILE A 404 -25.18 -4.71 5.82
C ILE A 404 -25.56 -3.46 5.02
N HIS A 405 -26.52 -3.54 4.11
CA HIS A 405 -26.97 -2.38 3.36
C HIS A 405 -27.79 -1.43 4.25
N PHE A 406 -27.52 -0.12 4.11
CA PHE A 406 -28.20 0.91 4.88
C PHE A 406 -29.63 1.17 4.39
N GLY A 407 -29.87 0.87 3.13
CA GLY A 407 -31.19 0.84 2.52
C GLY A 407 -31.28 -0.31 1.51
N THR A 408 -32.47 -0.82 1.27
CA THR A 408 -32.68 -1.96 0.37
C THR A 408 -33.92 -1.73 -0.52
N ASP A 409 -33.98 -2.47 -1.62
CA ASP A 409 -35.08 -2.39 -2.57
C ASP A 409 -36.45 -2.58 -1.86
N ASP A 410 -37.47 -1.83 -2.30
CA ASP A 410 -38.81 -1.86 -1.72
C ASP A 410 -39.50 -3.23 -1.85
N ARG A 411 -39.10 -4.03 -2.86
CA ARG A 411 -39.55 -5.40 -3.05
C ARG A 411 -39.09 -6.35 -1.97
N ARG A 412 -38.02 -5.97 -1.22
CA ARG A 412 -37.57 -6.72 -0.04
C ARG A 412 -38.35 -6.27 1.19
N THR A 413 -39.31 -7.07 1.64
CA THR A 413 -40.15 -6.79 2.80
C THR A 413 -39.56 -7.25 4.13
N ASP A 414 -38.69 -8.26 4.14
CA ASP A 414 -37.99 -8.75 5.35
C ASP A 414 -36.63 -8.07 5.51
N LYS A 415 -36.62 -6.80 5.86
CA LYS A 415 -35.41 -6.00 6.03
C LYS A 415 -34.58 -6.50 7.21
N PHE A 416 -33.26 -6.79 7.00
CA PHE A 416 -32.38 -7.34 8.04
C PHE A 416 -32.24 -6.41 9.26
N TYR A 417 -32.18 -5.12 9.03
CA TYR A 417 -32.10 -4.11 10.09
C TYR A 417 -33.38 -4.05 10.95
N ASN A 418 -34.52 -4.55 10.49
CA ASN A 418 -35.76 -4.61 11.26
C ASN A 418 -35.78 -5.83 12.19
N GLY A 419 -34.98 -5.80 13.27
CA GLY A 419 -34.98 -6.82 14.31
C GLY A 419 -33.82 -7.83 14.23
N TYR A 420 -33.39 -8.28 13.05
CA TYR A 420 -32.28 -9.24 12.96
C TYR A 420 -30.94 -8.61 13.29
N LEU A 421 -30.69 -7.34 12.97
CA LEU A 421 -29.51 -6.60 13.39
C LEU A 421 -29.38 -6.56 14.93
N ASP A 422 -30.46 -6.16 15.64
CA ASP A 422 -30.49 -6.13 17.10
C ASP A 422 -30.26 -7.54 17.69
N LYS A 423 -30.93 -8.56 17.13
CA LYS A 423 -30.78 -9.95 17.56
C LYS A 423 -29.35 -10.45 17.36
N MET A 424 -28.73 -10.16 16.23
CA MET A 424 -27.35 -10.52 15.91
C MET A 424 -26.38 -9.89 16.91
N ILE A 425 -26.45 -8.59 17.12
CA ILE A 425 -25.61 -7.87 18.06
C ILE A 425 -25.72 -8.45 19.46
N LYS A 426 -26.94 -8.64 19.97
CA LYS A 426 -27.19 -9.25 21.29
C LYS A 426 -26.56 -10.64 21.41
N THR A 427 -26.70 -11.46 20.38
CA THR A 427 -26.20 -12.83 20.39
C THR A 427 -24.68 -12.85 20.38
N LEU A 428 -24.05 -12.05 19.54
CA LEU A 428 -22.59 -11.97 19.42
C LEU A 428 -21.94 -11.35 20.68
N LYS A 429 -22.56 -10.33 21.28
CA LYS A 429 -22.10 -9.79 22.59
C LYS A 429 -22.14 -10.86 23.69
N ARG A 430 -23.20 -11.65 23.78
CA ARG A 430 -23.28 -12.77 24.74
C ARG A 430 -22.21 -13.85 24.50
N LYS A 431 -21.76 -13.99 23.27
CA LYS A 431 -20.65 -14.88 22.91
C LYS A 431 -19.26 -14.26 23.15
N GLY A 432 -19.20 -13.03 23.67
CA GLY A 432 -17.97 -12.33 24.07
C GLY A 432 -17.33 -11.52 22.94
N TYR A 433 -18.04 -11.23 21.85
CA TYR A 433 -17.54 -10.31 20.84
C TYR A 433 -17.72 -8.86 21.29
N THR A 434 -16.70 -8.04 21.02
CA THR A 434 -16.77 -6.58 21.09
C THR A 434 -16.98 -6.02 19.69
N PHE A 435 -17.74 -4.91 19.60
CA PHE A 435 -17.91 -4.19 18.34
C PHE A 435 -17.05 -2.94 18.37
N VAL A 436 -16.15 -2.81 17.41
CA VAL A 436 -15.16 -1.74 17.37
C VAL A 436 -15.39 -0.81 16.17
N PRO A 437 -15.11 0.50 16.31
CA PRO A 437 -15.21 1.45 15.20
C PRO A 437 -14.23 1.13 14.07
N VAL A 438 -14.56 1.55 12.84
CA VAL A 438 -13.69 1.36 11.66
C VAL A 438 -12.28 1.89 11.90
N ARG A 439 -12.13 3.11 12.45
CA ARG A 439 -10.81 3.70 12.72
C ARG A 439 -9.92 2.82 13.57
N GLU A 440 -10.47 2.31 14.67
CA GLU A 440 -9.75 1.40 15.58
C GLU A 440 -9.42 0.06 14.89
N ALA A 441 -10.41 -0.48 14.16
CA ALA A 441 -10.30 -1.79 13.55
C ALA A 441 -9.22 -1.87 12.47
N VAL A 442 -9.14 -0.85 11.60
CA VAL A 442 -8.21 -0.81 10.46
C VAL A 442 -6.94 0.02 10.73
N GLY A 443 -6.86 0.69 11.88
CA GLY A 443 -5.64 1.40 12.31
C GLY A 443 -5.43 2.75 11.64
N ILE A 444 -6.49 3.58 11.47
CA ILE A 444 -6.45 4.92 10.86
C ILE A 444 -6.83 6.02 11.85
#